data_8408e75e9955fcc46cabdc759d0ed166
#
_entry.id   8408e75e9955fcc46cabdc759d0ed166
#
_cell.length_a   1.000
_cell.length_b   1.000
_cell.length_c   1.000
_cell.angle_alpha   90.00
_cell.angle_beta   90.00
_cell.angle_gamma   90.00
#
_symmetry.space_group_name_H-M   'P 1'
#
loop_
_entity.id
_entity.type
_entity.pdbx_description
1 polymer ?
#
loop_
_entity_poly.entity_id
_entity_poly.type
_entity_poly.pdbx_seq_one_letter_code
_entity_poly.pdbx_strand_id
1 'polypeptide(L)'
;EKDKLINIEKLLEKRVIGQQDAIEKVSKAIKISKAGLQDPDKPLGSFLFLGPTGVGKTELSKALAEYVFDNEKQMLRLDMSEYMEKHSVSKLIGSPPGYVGYDDGGKLTDSVRRRPYQVILFDEIEKAHPDVFNILLQILDDGRLTDSKGKIVNFKNTLIIMTSNIGSQIPIDDNFDYTTKKNLALEELKNHFRLEFLNRIDDIILFNKLSKENISAILNNQIQLIEKRVSSKGISIGFTDEAFKYLKEKGFDPLFGARPLKRLLQDEVLNPLSEVILDIGENIEDKLIFSKDKYGLVIANKNLRVLRS
;
A
#
# COMPACT_ATOMS: atom_id res chain seq x y z
N GLU A 1 21.80 -2.34 8.24
CA GLU A 1 20.48 -2.22 8.90
C GLU A 1 20.32 -0.88 9.63
N LYS A 2 21.28 -0.51 10.52
CA LYS A 2 21.23 0.75 11.29
C LYS A 2 21.14 1.99 10.40
N ASP A 3 21.91 2.07 9.33
CA ASP A 3 21.91 3.22 8.40
C ASP A 3 20.60 3.33 7.62
N LYS A 4 19.97 2.22 7.27
CA LYS A 4 18.63 2.20 6.65
C LYS A 4 17.58 2.76 7.60
N LEU A 5 17.61 2.36 8.87
CA LEU A 5 16.66 2.84 9.88
C LEU A 5 16.82 4.33 10.20
N ILE A 6 18.06 4.83 10.23
CA ILE A 6 18.32 6.26 10.41
C ILE A 6 17.73 7.06 9.25
N ASN A 7 17.83 6.54 8.02
CA ASN A 7 17.40 7.21 6.79
C ASN A 7 16.00 6.78 6.31
N ILE A 8 15.23 6.03 7.12
CA ILE A 8 13.96 5.42 6.69
C ILE A 8 12.96 6.46 6.15
N GLU A 9 12.88 7.65 6.76
CA GLU A 9 12.02 8.74 6.30
C GLU A 9 12.33 9.13 4.85
N LYS A 10 13.61 9.40 4.56
CA LYS A 10 14.06 9.77 3.20
C LYS A 10 13.80 8.67 2.17
N LEU A 11 13.92 7.41 2.58
CA LEU A 11 13.64 6.27 1.71
C LEU A 11 12.14 6.14 1.42
N LEU A 12 11.31 6.33 2.44
CA LEU A 12 9.87 6.31 2.30
C LEU A 12 9.35 7.48 1.46
N GLU A 13 9.89 8.71 1.66
CA GLU A 13 9.52 9.91 0.89
C GLU A 13 9.80 9.77 -0.60
N LYS A 14 10.86 9.07 -0.99
CA LYS A 14 11.14 8.79 -2.41
C LYS A 14 10.08 7.93 -3.07
N ARG A 15 9.44 7.05 -2.31
CA ARG A 15 8.48 6.08 -2.82
C ARG A 15 7.02 6.54 -2.62
N VAL A 16 6.73 7.17 -1.48
CA VAL A 16 5.37 7.59 -1.09
C VAL A 16 5.31 9.10 -1.11
N ILE A 17 4.66 9.65 -2.11
CA ILE A 17 4.62 11.09 -2.38
C ILE A 17 3.43 11.74 -1.67
N GLY A 18 3.67 12.94 -1.10
CA GLY A 18 2.61 13.79 -0.54
C GLY A 18 2.10 13.38 0.84
N GLN A 19 2.84 12.53 1.57
CA GLN A 19 2.40 11.97 2.86
C GLN A 19 3.46 12.13 3.96
N GLN A 20 4.09 13.30 4.04
CA GLN A 20 5.18 13.59 4.98
C GLN A 20 4.80 13.28 6.43
N ASP A 21 3.63 13.76 6.89
CA ASP A 21 3.17 13.53 8.27
C ASP A 21 3.01 12.05 8.59
N ALA A 22 2.48 11.27 7.64
CA ALA A 22 2.32 9.83 7.80
C ALA A 22 3.68 9.13 7.88
N ILE A 23 4.62 9.52 7.02
CA ILE A 23 5.97 8.96 6.95
C ILE A 23 6.74 9.26 8.24
N GLU A 24 6.70 10.50 8.73
CA GLU A 24 7.38 10.90 9.96
C GLU A 24 6.89 10.08 11.17
N LYS A 25 5.57 9.99 11.35
CA LYS A 25 4.97 9.28 12.49
C LYS A 25 5.29 7.79 12.48
N VAL A 26 5.13 7.14 11.33
CA VAL A 26 5.46 5.71 11.20
C VAL A 26 6.95 5.48 11.39
N SER A 27 7.80 6.31 10.83
CA SER A 27 9.25 6.20 10.97
C SER A 27 9.70 6.35 12.41
N LYS A 28 9.11 7.29 13.14
CA LYS A 28 9.39 7.50 14.57
C LYS A 28 9.01 6.27 15.40
N ALA A 29 7.84 5.71 15.19
CA ALA A 29 7.39 4.53 15.91
C ALA A 29 8.28 3.31 15.62
N ILE A 30 8.67 3.11 14.35
CA ILE A 30 9.58 2.03 13.96
C ILE A 30 10.96 2.20 14.59
N LYS A 31 11.51 3.43 14.63
CA LYS A 31 12.78 3.71 15.29
C LYS A 31 12.74 3.36 16.78
N ILE A 32 11.66 3.71 17.49
CA ILE A 32 11.45 3.38 18.92
C ILE A 32 11.41 1.85 19.11
N SER A 33 10.63 1.16 18.26
CA SER A 33 10.50 -0.29 18.34
C SER A 33 11.82 -1.01 18.07
N LYS A 34 12.54 -0.62 17.02
CA LYS A 34 13.84 -1.21 16.66
C LYS A 34 14.96 -0.87 17.65
N ALA A 35 14.82 0.20 18.41
CA ALA A 35 15.69 0.52 19.54
C ALA A 35 15.40 -0.31 20.78
N GLY A 36 14.39 -1.17 20.77
CA GLY A 36 14.01 -2.02 21.91
C GLY A 36 13.33 -1.24 23.05
N LEU A 37 12.79 -0.07 22.77
CA LEU A 37 12.14 0.80 23.76
C LEU A 37 10.62 0.60 23.82
N GLN A 38 10.08 -0.27 22.96
CA GLN A 38 8.67 -0.64 22.93
C GLN A 38 8.39 -1.81 23.90
N ASP A 39 7.14 -1.98 24.28
CA ASP A 39 6.66 -3.12 25.05
C ASP A 39 6.99 -4.43 24.30
N PRO A 40 7.80 -5.34 24.91
CA PRO A 40 8.26 -6.57 24.28
C PRO A 40 7.12 -7.56 23.99
N ASP A 41 5.94 -7.35 24.58
CA ASP A 41 4.78 -8.23 24.41
C ASP A 41 3.85 -7.78 23.28
N LYS A 42 4.16 -6.68 22.61
CA LYS A 42 3.36 -6.14 21.50
C LYS A 42 4.02 -6.34 20.12
N PRO A 43 3.25 -6.21 19.03
CA PRO A 43 3.81 -6.11 17.67
C PRO A 43 4.82 -4.95 17.55
N LEU A 44 5.67 -4.96 16.51
CA LEU A 44 6.64 -3.87 16.25
C LEU A 44 5.97 -2.50 16.08
N GLY A 45 4.71 -2.48 15.73
CA GLY A 45 3.88 -1.30 15.62
C GLY A 45 2.50 -1.67 15.10
N SER A 46 1.53 -0.84 15.44
CA SER A 46 0.15 -0.98 14.98
C SER A 46 -0.39 0.37 14.55
N PHE A 47 -0.83 0.47 13.30
CA PHE A 47 -1.27 1.73 12.71
C PHE A 47 -2.62 1.59 12.03
N LEU A 48 -3.47 2.60 12.17
CA LEU A 48 -4.68 2.77 11.37
C LEU A 48 -4.47 3.93 10.39
N PHE A 49 -4.41 3.62 9.10
CA PHE A 49 -4.26 4.58 8.02
C PHE A 49 -5.64 5.03 7.53
N LEU A 50 -5.93 6.31 7.68
CA LEU A 50 -7.18 6.93 7.26
C LEU A 50 -6.97 7.82 6.04
N GLY A 51 -7.97 7.92 5.21
CA GLY A 51 -7.98 8.84 4.09
C GLY A 51 -8.61 8.25 2.84
N PRO A 52 -8.77 9.06 1.79
CA PRO A 52 -9.42 8.63 0.55
C PRO A 52 -8.66 7.50 -0.14
N THR A 53 -9.31 6.89 -1.12
CA THR A 53 -8.69 5.86 -1.95
C THR A 53 -7.59 6.48 -2.85
N GLY A 54 -6.53 5.71 -3.10
CA GLY A 54 -5.51 6.10 -4.08
C GLY A 54 -4.50 7.17 -3.62
N VAL A 55 -4.39 7.43 -2.32
CA VAL A 55 -3.46 8.44 -1.75
C VAL A 55 -2.12 7.85 -1.26
N GLY A 56 -1.95 6.52 -1.29
CA GLY A 56 -0.68 5.89 -0.96
C GLY A 56 -0.68 4.98 0.26
N LYS A 57 -1.82 4.69 0.91
CA LYS A 57 -1.90 3.82 2.11
C LYS A 57 -1.25 2.45 1.89
N THR A 58 -1.65 1.75 0.83
CA THR A 58 -1.08 0.44 0.48
C THR A 58 0.37 0.55 0.02
N GLU A 59 0.74 1.64 -0.66
CA GLU A 59 2.11 1.85 -1.12
C GLU A 59 3.07 2.08 0.05
N LEU A 60 2.64 2.83 1.08
CA LEU A 60 3.43 2.97 2.32
C LEU A 60 3.60 1.62 3.02
N SER A 61 2.57 0.78 3.05
CA SER A 61 2.66 -0.56 3.63
C SER A 61 3.69 -1.46 2.91
N LYS A 62 3.74 -1.39 1.57
CA LYS A 62 4.75 -2.09 0.77
C LYS A 62 6.15 -1.54 0.99
N ALA A 63 6.29 -0.22 1.01
CA ALA A 63 7.56 0.44 1.28
C ALA A 63 8.11 0.05 2.66
N LEU A 64 7.23 -0.05 3.67
CA LEU A 64 7.61 -0.52 4.99
C LEU A 64 8.07 -1.98 4.99
N ALA A 65 7.40 -2.86 4.23
CA ALA A 65 7.86 -4.24 4.08
C ALA A 65 9.27 -4.30 3.45
N GLU A 66 9.52 -3.48 2.43
CA GLU A 66 10.83 -3.40 1.77
C GLU A 66 11.94 -2.87 2.70
N TYR A 67 11.67 -1.78 3.42
CA TYR A 67 12.74 -1.11 4.19
C TYR A 67 12.93 -1.64 5.60
N VAL A 68 11.89 -2.21 6.21
CA VAL A 68 11.95 -2.78 7.57
C VAL A 68 12.31 -4.25 7.56
N PHE A 69 11.89 -5.00 6.52
CA PHE A 69 12.07 -6.44 6.39
C PHE A 69 12.83 -6.86 5.11
N ASP A 70 13.51 -5.91 4.46
CA ASP A 70 14.38 -6.09 3.29
C ASP A 70 13.71 -6.69 2.04
N ASN A 71 12.39 -6.84 2.02
CA ASN A 71 11.67 -7.40 0.88
C ASN A 71 10.20 -6.95 0.84
N GLU A 72 9.76 -6.34 -0.25
CA GLU A 72 8.36 -5.96 -0.47
C GLU A 72 7.39 -7.16 -0.35
N LYS A 73 7.85 -8.38 -0.66
CA LYS A 73 7.06 -9.61 -0.53
C LYS A 73 6.85 -10.06 0.92
N GLN A 74 7.54 -9.45 1.88
CA GLN A 74 7.29 -9.65 3.31
C GLN A 74 6.06 -8.85 3.78
N MET A 75 4.98 -8.99 3.01
CA MET A 75 3.69 -8.39 3.31
C MET A 75 2.57 -9.40 3.05
N LEU A 76 1.72 -9.61 4.06
CA LEU A 76 0.44 -10.28 3.93
C LEU A 76 -0.66 -9.23 3.80
N ARG A 77 -1.37 -9.19 2.69
CA ARG A 77 -2.56 -8.35 2.52
C ARG A 77 -3.83 -9.19 2.69
N LEU A 78 -4.70 -8.71 3.55
CA LEU A 78 -6.02 -9.28 3.84
C LEU A 78 -7.06 -8.21 3.54
N ASP A 79 -7.84 -8.41 2.49
CA ASP A 79 -8.97 -7.53 2.13
C ASP A 79 -10.16 -7.89 3.00
N MET A 80 -10.62 -6.97 3.85
CA MET A 80 -11.69 -7.24 4.80
C MET A 80 -13.06 -7.39 4.14
N SER A 81 -13.22 -7.03 2.88
CA SER A 81 -14.42 -7.38 2.10
C SER A 81 -14.61 -8.89 1.93
N GLU A 82 -13.53 -9.68 2.01
CA GLU A 82 -13.57 -11.15 2.00
C GLU A 82 -13.95 -11.75 3.38
N TYR A 83 -13.99 -10.95 4.44
CA TYR A 83 -14.19 -11.35 5.84
C TYR A 83 -15.38 -10.63 6.50
N MET A 84 -16.41 -10.34 5.73
CA MET A 84 -17.64 -9.70 6.19
C MET A 84 -18.56 -10.68 6.92
N GLU A 85 -18.51 -11.95 6.56
CA GLU A 85 -19.36 -12.99 7.10
C GLU A 85 -18.64 -13.79 8.19
N LYS A 86 -19.39 -14.19 9.23
CA LYS A 86 -18.84 -14.95 10.36
C LYS A 86 -18.06 -16.20 9.95
N HIS A 87 -18.56 -16.96 8.97
CA HIS A 87 -17.88 -18.16 8.49
C HIS A 87 -16.56 -17.89 7.76
N SER A 88 -16.37 -16.68 7.20
CA SER A 88 -15.11 -16.33 6.55
C SER A 88 -14.00 -15.96 7.55
N VAL A 89 -14.35 -15.61 8.79
CA VAL A 89 -13.36 -15.31 9.85
C VAL A 89 -12.52 -16.55 10.19
N SER A 90 -13.11 -17.75 10.13
CA SER A 90 -12.37 -19.00 10.35
C SER A 90 -11.22 -19.21 9.35
N LYS A 91 -11.29 -18.62 8.15
CA LYS A 91 -10.19 -18.64 7.18
C LYS A 91 -8.94 -17.93 7.66
N LEU A 92 -9.04 -17.03 8.65
CA LEU A 92 -7.90 -16.33 9.24
C LEU A 92 -7.12 -17.20 10.23
N ILE A 93 -7.81 -17.93 11.07
CA ILE A 93 -7.25 -18.71 12.20
C ILE A 93 -7.35 -20.22 12.01
N GLY A 94 -8.03 -20.67 10.96
CA GLY A 94 -8.36 -22.08 10.70
C GLY A 94 -9.76 -22.46 11.15
N SER A 95 -10.31 -23.53 10.58
CA SER A 95 -11.63 -24.07 10.95
C SER A 95 -11.52 -24.92 12.22
N PRO A 96 -12.54 -24.91 13.10
CA PRO A 96 -12.59 -25.80 14.26
C PRO A 96 -12.67 -27.27 13.85
N PRO A 97 -12.32 -28.22 14.75
CA PRO A 97 -12.47 -29.65 14.51
C PRO A 97 -13.89 -30.01 14.08
N GLY A 98 -14.02 -30.87 13.05
CA GLY A 98 -15.29 -31.33 12.52
C GLY A 98 -15.94 -30.41 11.46
N TYR A 99 -15.35 -29.28 11.13
CA TYR A 99 -15.82 -28.40 10.04
C TYR A 99 -14.98 -28.60 8.77
N VAL A 100 -15.63 -28.35 7.63
CA VAL A 100 -14.95 -28.36 6.31
C VAL A 100 -13.77 -27.37 6.32
N GLY A 101 -12.59 -27.80 5.85
CA GLY A 101 -11.38 -26.98 5.85
C GLY A 101 -10.57 -27.03 7.16
N TYR A 102 -10.84 -27.99 8.06
CA TYR A 102 -10.02 -28.15 9.29
C TYR A 102 -8.55 -28.43 9.01
N ASP A 103 -8.24 -29.17 7.94
CA ASP A 103 -6.87 -29.46 7.53
C ASP A 103 -6.20 -28.24 6.88
N ASP A 104 -6.99 -27.35 6.29
CA ASP A 104 -6.51 -26.06 5.78
C ASP A 104 -6.23 -25.15 6.97
N GLY A 105 -4.99 -24.75 7.17
CA GLY A 105 -4.62 -23.80 8.23
C GLY A 105 -5.24 -22.42 8.04
N GLY A 106 -5.10 -21.56 9.04
CA GLY A 106 -5.54 -20.18 8.93
C GLY A 106 -4.61 -19.33 8.08
N LYS A 107 -5.13 -18.57 7.13
CA LYS A 107 -4.33 -17.72 6.22
C LYS A 107 -3.42 -16.74 6.98
N LEU A 108 -3.93 -16.14 8.07
CA LEU A 108 -3.18 -15.23 8.93
C LEU A 108 -2.15 -15.99 9.79
N THR A 109 -2.61 -16.99 10.53
CA THR A 109 -1.78 -17.72 11.48
C THR A 109 -0.66 -18.49 10.79
N ASP A 110 -0.92 -19.12 9.65
CA ASP A 110 0.09 -19.86 8.89
C ASP A 110 1.09 -18.92 8.20
N SER A 111 0.65 -17.76 7.72
CA SER A 111 1.56 -16.78 7.15
C SER A 111 2.59 -16.32 8.19
N VAL A 112 2.14 -15.98 9.41
CA VAL A 112 3.02 -15.50 10.48
C VAL A 112 3.91 -16.61 11.00
N ARG A 113 3.42 -17.84 11.09
CA ARG A 113 4.23 -18.99 11.49
C ARG A 113 5.37 -19.26 10.51
N ARG A 114 5.12 -19.13 9.20
CA ARG A 114 6.13 -19.33 8.15
C ARG A 114 7.08 -18.13 8.01
N ARG A 115 6.57 -16.92 8.20
CA ARG A 115 7.28 -15.66 8.04
C ARG A 115 6.97 -14.74 9.20
N PRO A 116 7.66 -14.87 10.33
CA PRO A 116 7.38 -14.07 11.53
C PRO A 116 7.72 -12.57 11.38
N TYR A 117 8.58 -12.22 10.43
CA TYR A 117 9.00 -10.85 10.16
C TYR A 117 8.29 -10.34 8.90
N GLN A 118 7.14 -9.70 9.06
CA GLN A 118 6.38 -9.18 7.93
C GLN A 118 5.45 -8.04 8.33
N VAL A 119 4.99 -7.30 7.32
CA VAL A 119 3.84 -6.39 7.43
C VAL A 119 2.56 -7.20 7.22
N ILE A 120 1.58 -6.98 8.09
CA ILE A 120 0.23 -7.52 7.93
C ILE A 120 -0.70 -6.34 7.68
N LEU A 121 -1.26 -6.28 6.49
CA LEU A 121 -2.17 -5.23 6.05
C LEU A 121 -3.60 -5.75 6.05
N PHE A 122 -4.42 -5.22 6.95
CA PHE A 122 -5.88 -5.38 6.96
C PHE A 122 -6.49 -4.21 6.18
N ASP A 123 -6.87 -4.48 4.94
CA ASP A 123 -7.37 -3.44 4.03
C ASP A 123 -8.89 -3.29 4.17
N GLU A 124 -9.39 -2.04 4.25
CA GLU A 124 -10.79 -1.69 4.45
C GLU A 124 -11.39 -2.30 5.73
N ILE A 125 -10.75 -2.03 6.88
CA ILE A 125 -11.07 -2.64 8.17
C ILE A 125 -12.52 -2.42 8.62
N GLU A 126 -13.17 -1.33 8.18
CA GLU A 126 -14.58 -1.04 8.44
C GLU A 126 -15.54 -2.09 7.89
N LYS A 127 -15.12 -2.89 6.91
CA LYS A 127 -15.94 -3.96 6.33
C LYS A 127 -15.87 -5.28 7.09
N ALA A 128 -14.91 -5.41 8.01
CA ALA A 128 -14.67 -6.66 8.71
C ALA A 128 -15.84 -7.07 9.62
N HIS A 129 -16.11 -8.38 9.68
CA HIS A 129 -17.02 -8.93 10.69
C HIS A 129 -16.54 -8.61 12.10
N PRO A 130 -17.40 -8.37 13.09
CA PRO A 130 -17.01 -8.07 14.47
C PRO A 130 -16.02 -9.03 15.10
N ASP A 131 -16.05 -10.32 14.76
CA ASP A 131 -15.11 -11.32 15.26
C ASP A 131 -13.67 -11.09 14.82
N VAL A 132 -13.43 -10.38 13.71
CA VAL A 132 -12.08 -9.97 13.28
C VAL A 132 -11.47 -9.01 14.29
N PHE A 133 -12.25 -8.12 14.87
CA PHE A 133 -11.77 -7.20 15.90
C PHE A 133 -11.35 -7.91 17.18
N ASN A 134 -12.01 -9.03 17.54
CA ASN A 134 -11.60 -9.87 18.66
C ASN A 134 -10.22 -10.50 18.41
N ILE A 135 -9.96 -10.94 17.17
CA ILE A 135 -8.65 -11.44 16.75
C ILE A 135 -7.59 -10.32 16.84
N LEU A 136 -7.91 -9.14 16.32
CA LEU A 136 -7.01 -7.98 16.38
C LEU A 136 -6.71 -7.56 17.81
N LEU A 137 -7.68 -7.54 18.71
CA LEU A 137 -7.46 -7.20 20.12
C LEU A 137 -6.44 -8.13 20.78
N GLN A 138 -6.52 -9.45 20.55
CA GLN A 138 -5.51 -10.39 21.07
C GLN A 138 -4.11 -10.09 20.52
N ILE A 139 -4.01 -9.80 19.22
CA ILE A 139 -2.71 -9.49 18.59
C ILE A 139 -2.15 -8.18 19.15
N LEU A 140 -2.97 -7.14 19.30
CA LEU A 140 -2.55 -5.82 19.75
C LEU A 140 -2.20 -5.77 21.24
N ASP A 141 -2.88 -6.58 22.06
CA ASP A 141 -2.63 -6.61 23.51
C ASP A 141 -1.48 -7.54 23.88
N ASP A 142 -1.51 -8.79 23.37
CA ASP A 142 -0.62 -9.87 23.82
C ASP A 142 0.49 -10.19 22.79
N GLY A 143 0.48 -9.58 21.61
CA GLY A 143 1.43 -9.93 20.51
C GLY A 143 1.34 -11.38 20.09
N ARG A 144 0.23 -12.05 20.34
CA ARG A 144 0.02 -13.48 20.02
C ARG A 144 -1.43 -13.76 19.66
N LEU A 145 -1.63 -14.86 18.96
CA LEU A 145 -2.95 -15.36 18.60
C LEU A 145 -2.96 -16.89 18.69
N THR A 146 -4.01 -17.46 19.24
CA THR A 146 -4.21 -18.91 19.26
C THR A 146 -5.00 -19.33 18.03
N ASP A 147 -4.47 -20.27 17.26
CA ASP A 147 -5.17 -20.81 16.08
C ASP A 147 -6.28 -21.81 16.50
N SER A 148 -7.06 -22.27 15.53
CA SER A 148 -8.15 -23.23 15.76
C SER A 148 -7.70 -24.59 16.29
N LYS A 149 -6.41 -24.91 16.17
CA LYS A 149 -5.78 -26.15 16.67
C LYS A 149 -5.14 -25.97 18.07
N GLY A 150 -5.39 -24.81 18.70
CA GLY A 150 -4.84 -24.49 20.03
C GLY A 150 -3.36 -24.10 20.03
N LYS A 151 -2.76 -23.89 18.85
CA LYS A 151 -1.35 -23.47 18.75
C LYS A 151 -1.23 -21.96 18.84
N ILE A 152 -0.27 -21.50 19.64
CA ILE A 152 0.04 -20.08 19.79
C ILE A 152 0.93 -19.64 18.62
N VAL A 153 0.56 -18.51 18.00
CA VAL A 153 1.33 -17.84 16.94
C VAL A 153 1.82 -16.50 17.46
N ASN A 154 3.11 -16.21 17.29
CA ASN A 154 3.75 -15.01 17.79
C ASN A 154 3.75 -13.91 16.73
N PHE A 155 3.19 -12.75 17.07
CA PHE A 155 3.07 -11.55 16.23
C PHE A 155 4.02 -10.41 16.63
N LYS A 156 4.89 -10.61 17.63
CA LYS A 156 5.77 -9.57 18.20
C LYS A 156 6.74 -8.98 17.18
N ASN A 157 7.08 -9.73 16.13
CA ASN A 157 7.96 -9.29 15.06
C ASN A 157 7.21 -8.80 13.82
N THR A 158 5.90 -8.64 13.90
CA THR A 158 5.08 -8.15 12.79
C THR A 158 4.76 -6.67 12.95
N LEU A 159 4.54 -6.01 11.83
CA LEU A 159 3.99 -4.66 11.76
C LEU A 159 2.54 -4.75 11.31
N ILE A 160 1.62 -4.31 12.15
CA ILE A 160 0.17 -4.36 11.88
C ILE A 160 -0.27 -3.04 11.27
N ILE A 161 -0.82 -3.09 10.08
CA ILE A 161 -1.38 -1.92 9.41
C ILE A 161 -2.83 -2.22 9.06
N MET A 162 -3.71 -1.32 9.40
CA MET A 162 -5.12 -1.33 9.03
C MET A 162 -5.38 -0.11 8.16
N THR A 163 -6.17 -0.25 7.10
CA THR A 163 -6.61 0.91 6.30
C THR A 163 -8.11 1.10 6.43
N SER A 164 -8.55 2.34 6.37
CA SER A 164 -9.97 2.67 6.31
C SER A 164 -10.19 3.89 5.41
N ASN A 165 -11.34 3.88 4.76
CA ASN A 165 -11.84 5.02 3.99
C ASN A 165 -12.79 5.90 4.82
N ILE A 166 -13.04 5.56 6.07
CA ILE A 166 -13.80 6.40 7.01
C ILE A 166 -13.09 7.75 7.11
N GLY A 167 -13.86 8.82 7.14
CA GLY A 167 -13.34 10.18 7.15
C GLY A 167 -12.97 10.74 5.78
N SER A 168 -13.02 9.96 4.70
CA SER A 168 -12.80 10.46 3.34
C SER A 168 -13.88 11.45 2.89
N GLN A 169 -15.06 11.39 3.49
CA GLN A 169 -16.21 12.27 3.22
C GLN A 169 -16.27 13.46 4.18
N ILE A 170 -15.44 13.50 5.21
CA ILE A 170 -15.37 14.68 6.07
C ILE A 170 -14.94 15.84 5.17
N PRO A 171 -15.73 16.94 5.10
CA PRO A 171 -15.30 18.14 4.39
C PRO A 171 -14.13 18.75 5.18
N ILE A 172 -12.95 18.19 4.95
CA ILE A 172 -11.71 18.70 5.52
C ILE A 172 -11.38 19.92 4.67
N ASP A 173 -11.68 21.10 5.19
CA ASP A 173 -11.16 22.34 4.64
C ASP A 173 -9.62 22.25 4.64
N ASP A 174 -9.02 22.52 3.49
CA ASP A 174 -7.55 22.49 3.36
C ASP A 174 -6.87 23.47 4.33
N ASN A 175 -7.63 24.46 4.84
CA ASN A 175 -7.18 25.42 5.85
C ASN A 175 -7.09 24.86 7.26
N PHE A 176 -7.66 23.69 7.56
CA PHE A 176 -7.51 23.09 8.88
C PHE A 176 -6.09 22.53 9.08
N ASP A 177 -5.55 22.76 10.27
CA ASP A 177 -4.31 22.12 10.69
C ASP A 177 -4.47 20.60 10.86
N TYR A 178 -3.35 19.87 10.88
CA TYR A 178 -3.36 18.41 11.01
C TYR A 178 -4.09 17.94 12.27
N THR A 179 -3.95 18.66 13.38
CA THR A 179 -4.56 18.31 14.67
C THR A 179 -6.08 18.38 14.59
N THR A 180 -6.63 19.45 14.01
CA THR A 180 -8.07 19.62 13.80
C THR A 180 -8.62 18.52 12.88
N LYS A 181 -7.93 18.23 11.77
CA LYS A 181 -8.28 17.14 10.86
C LYS A 181 -8.30 15.80 11.58
N LYS A 182 -7.28 15.52 12.39
CA LYS A 182 -7.19 14.28 13.17
C LYS A 182 -8.34 14.15 14.18
N ASN A 183 -8.69 15.21 14.88
CA ASN A 183 -9.79 15.19 15.84
C ASN A 183 -11.13 14.92 15.19
N LEU A 184 -11.42 15.54 14.04
CA LEU A 184 -12.65 15.28 13.28
C LEU A 184 -12.71 13.82 12.80
N ALA A 185 -11.60 13.29 12.32
CA ALA A 185 -11.53 11.90 11.91
C ALA A 185 -11.70 10.93 13.10
N LEU A 186 -11.14 11.25 14.27
CA LEU A 186 -11.32 10.46 15.49
C LEU A 186 -12.77 10.43 15.96
N GLU A 187 -13.49 11.54 15.89
CA GLU A 187 -14.92 11.58 16.21
C GLU A 187 -15.73 10.66 15.27
N GLU A 188 -15.42 10.69 13.98
CA GLU A 188 -16.09 9.80 13.03
C GLU A 188 -15.74 8.32 13.26
N LEU A 189 -14.49 8.01 13.61
CA LEU A 189 -14.08 6.64 13.94
C LEU A 189 -14.82 6.06 15.14
N LYS A 190 -15.11 6.88 16.15
CA LYS A 190 -15.87 6.46 17.36
C LYS A 190 -17.30 6.01 17.02
N ASN A 191 -17.87 6.48 15.91
CA ASN A 191 -19.17 6.04 15.43
C ASN A 191 -19.13 4.64 14.78
N HIS A 192 -17.96 4.20 14.32
CA HIS A 192 -17.78 2.97 13.58
C HIS A 192 -17.04 1.87 14.35
N PHE A 193 -16.14 2.25 15.26
CA PHE A 193 -15.28 1.33 16.00
C PHE A 193 -15.45 1.50 17.51
N ARG A 194 -15.35 0.39 18.23
CA ARG A 194 -15.33 0.42 19.70
C ARG A 194 -14.10 1.17 20.19
N LEU A 195 -14.27 2.00 21.22
CA LEU A 195 -13.17 2.75 21.84
C LEU A 195 -12.04 1.84 22.32
N GLU A 196 -12.40 0.67 22.84
CA GLU A 196 -11.43 -0.34 23.26
C GLU A 196 -10.44 -0.68 22.13
N PHE A 197 -10.95 -0.92 20.93
CA PHE A 197 -10.11 -1.23 19.77
C PHE A 197 -9.23 -0.04 19.37
N LEU A 198 -9.80 1.17 19.29
CA LEU A 198 -9.04 2.37 18.91
C LEU A 198 -7.91 2.68 19.91
N ASN A 199 -8.14 2.42 21.22
CA ASN A 199 -7.14 2.65 22.27
C ASN A 199 -5.98 1.64 22.27
N ARG A 200 -6.08 0.52 21.53
CA ARG A 200 -5.01 -0.47 21.40
C ARG A 200 -4.08 -0.20 20.22
N ILE A 201 -4.48 0.69 19.32
CA ILE A 201 -3.69 1.08 18.15
C ILE A 201 -2.64 2.11 18.59
N ASP A 202 -1.38 1.91 18.19
CA ASP A 202 -0.28 2.80 18.58
C ASP A 202 -0.46 4.20 18.00
N ASP A 203 -0.86 4.33 16.74
CA ASP A 203 -1.22 5.63 16.15
C ASP A 203 -2.25 5.51 15.02
N ILE A 204 -3.07 6.56 14.92
CA ILE A 204 -4.04 6.77 13.85
C ILE A 204 -3.49 7.88 12.95
N ILE A 205 -3.23 7.54 11.69
CA ILE A 205 -2.48 8.35 10.75
C ILE A 205 -3.38 8.78 9.61
N LEU A 206 -3.50 10.09 9.41
CA LEU A 206 -4.24 10.67 8.30
C LEU A 206 -3.37 10.76 7.06
N PHE A 207 -3.94 10.33 5.94
CA PHE A 207 -3.39 10.53 4.60
C PHE A 207 -4.08 11.72 3.93
N ASN A 208 -3.28 12.64 3.43
CA ASN A 208 -3.75 13.82 2.73
C ASN A 208 -4.23 13.48 1.32
N LYS A 209 -5.15 14.29 0.78
CA LYS A 209 -5.46 14.28 -0.64
C LYS A 209 -4.23 14.63 -1.44
N LEU A 210 -4.10 14.03 -2.62
CA LEU A 210 -2.97 14.32 -3.51
C LEU A 210 -3.18 15.63 -4.28
N SER A 211 -2.17 16.48 -4.30
CA SER A 211 -2.15 17.67 -5.15
C SER A 211 -1.74 17.33 -6.59
N LYS A 212 -1.91 18.27 -7.50
CA LYS A 212 -1.46 18.13 -8.90
C LYS A 212 0.06 17.93 -9.01
N GLU A 213 0.83 18.55 -8.12
CA GLU A 213 2.27 18.40 -8.02
C GLU A 213 2.65 16.99 -7.56
N ASN A 214 1.93 16.46 -6.59
CA ASN A 214 2.10 15.07 -6.13
C ASN A 214 1.87 14.07 -7.27
N ILE A 215 0.85 14.28 -8.11
CA ILE A 215 0.58 13.41 -9.25
C ILE A 215 1.73 13.42 -10.25
N SER A 216 2.34 14.59 -10.51
CA SER A 216 3.52 14.66 -11.38
C SER A 216 4.70 13.85 -10.83
N ALA A 217 4.95 13.93 -9.54
CA ALA A 217 6.02 13.16 -8.89
C ALA A 217 5.72 11.65 -8.89
N ILE A 218 4.46 11.26 -8.66
CA ILE A 218 4.03 9.85 -8.73
C ILE A 218 4.20 9.30 -10.14
N LEU A 219 3.77 10.06 -11.17
CA LEU A 219 3.94 9.68 -12.56
C LEU A 219 5.40 9.49 -12.92
N ASN A 220 6.29 10.43 -12.53
CA ASN A 220 7.73 10.31 -12.74
C ASN A 220 8.28 9.02 -12.09
N ASN A 221 7.92 8.73 -10.85
CA ASN A 221 8.35 7.50 -10.19
C ASN A 221 7.91 6.24 -10.94
N GLN A 222 6.66 6.21 -11.42
CA GLN A 222 6.15 5.07 -12.19
C GLN A 222 6.86 4.92 -13.55
N ILE A 223 7.12 6.03 -14.25
CA ILE A 223 7.88 6.02 -15.51
C ILE A 223 9.29 5.49 -15.26
N GLN A 224 10.00 5.96 -14.24
CA GLN A 224 11.33 5.46 -13.89
C GLN A 224 11.35 3.95 -13.60
N LEU A 225 10.30 3.42 -12.95
CA LEU A 225 10.17 1.99 -12.73
C LEU A 225 9.99 1.21 -14.04
N ILE A 226 9.23 1.76 -14.98
CA ILE A 226 9.06 1.17 -16.33
C ILE A 226 10.38 1.23 -17.09
N GLU A 227 11.04 2.40 -17.13
CA GLU A 227 12.35 2.58 -17.76
C GLU A 227 13.38 1.57 -17.23
N LYS A 228 13.46 1.39 -15.92
CA LYS A 228 14.35 0.41 -15.29
C LYS A 228 14.05 -1.02 -15.72
N ARG A 229 12.77 -1.38 -15.86
CA ARG A 229 12.38 -2.74 -16.32
C ARG A 229 12.77 -2.98 -17.77
N VAL A 230 12.55 -2.02 -18.66
CA VAL A 230 12.86 -2.19 -20.08
C VAL A 230 14.36 -2.04 -20.38
N SER A 231 15.07 -1.23 -19.60
CA SER A 231 16.54 -1.11 -19.74
C SER A 231 17.26 -2.40 -19.38
N SER A 232 16.72 -3.24 -18.49
CA SER A 232 17.25 -4.57 -18.22
C SER A 232 17.15 -5.53 -19.42
N LYS A 233 16.33 -5.19 -20.42
CA LYS A 233 16.20 -5.88 -21.74
C LYS A 233 16.96 -5.17 -22.86
N GLY A 234 17.79 -4.18 -22.56
CA GLY A 234 18.53 -3.41 -23.57
C GLY A 234 17.71 -2.33 -24.26
N ILE A 235 16.48 -2.06 -23.82
CA ILE A 235 15.57 -1.11 -24.46
C ILE A 235 15.58 0.22 -23.70
N SER A 236 15.64 1.33 -24.44
CA SER A 236 15.53 2.69 -23.90
C SER A 236 14.21 3.33 -24.31
N ILE A 237 13.50 3.91 -23.36
CA ILE A 237 12.25 4.63 -23.64
C ILE A 237 12.37 6.11 -23.21
N GLY A 238 11.48 6.95 -23.71
CA GLY A 238 11.37 8.36 -23.31
C GLY A 238 9.95 8.87 -23.58
N PHE A 239 9.63 10.03 -23.02
CA PHE A 239 8.32 10.67 -23.15
C PHE A 239 8.51 12.13 -23.55
N THR A 240 7.67 12.63 -24.47
CA THR A 240 7.58 14.05 -24.75
C THR A 240 6.80 14.78 -23.64
N ASP A 241 6.96 16.08 -23.55
CA ASP A 241 6.24 16.90 -22.56
C ASP A 241 4.70 16.79 -22.73
N GLU A 242 4.23 16.70 -23.98
CA GLU A 242 2.81 16.50 -24.27
C GLU A 242 2.31 15.12 -23.80
N ALA A 243 3.11 14.07 -24.01
CA ALA A 243 2.78 12.72 -23.54
C ALA A 243 2.72 12.69 -22.00
N PHE A 244 3.68 13.31 -21.34
CA PHE A 244 3.71 13.42 -19.88
C PHE A 244 2.50 14.19 -19.34
N LYS A 245 2.17 15.34 -19.95
CA LYS A 245 1.01 16.14 -19.58
C LYS A 245 -0.30 15.36 -19.75
N TYR A 246 -0.45 14.65 -20.85
CA TYR A 246 -1.60 13.80 -21.12
C TYR A 246 -1.78 12.71 -20.07
N LEU A 247 -0.71 11.97 -19.73
CA LEU A 247 -0.74 10.94 -18.69
C LEU A 247 -1.08 11.53 -17.32
N LYS A 248 -0.55 12.71 -17.00
CA LYS A 248 -0.84 13.40 -15.75
C LYS A 248 -2.32 13.78 -15.64
N GLU A 249 -2.90 14.33 -16.68
CA GLU A 249 -4.29 14.78 -16.71
C GLU A 249 -5.28 13.60 -16.65
N LYS A 250 -5.02 12.52 -17.41
CA LYS A 250 -5.87 11.34 -17.40
C LYS A 250 -5.64 10.39 -16.22
N GLY A 251 -4.45 10.39 -15.67
CA GLY A 251 -4.08 9.50 -14.57
C GLY A 251 -4.54 9.95 -13.19
N PHE A 252 -5.18 11.10 -13.08
CA PHE A 252 -5.70 11.66 -11.84
C PHE A 252 -7.22 11.76 -11.84
N ASP A 253 -7.82 11.34 -10.75
CA ASP A 253 -9.23 11.51 -10.48
C ASP A 253 -9.42 12.12 -9.08
N PRO A 254 -10.25 13.17 -8.92
CA PRO A 254 -10.46 13.82 -7.62
C PRO A 254 -10.99 12.88 -6.51
N LEU A 255 -11.74 11.84 -6.88
CA LEU A 255 -12.34 10.87 -5.96
C LEU A 255 -11.40 9.67 -5.70
N PHE A 256 -10.70 9.23 -6.76
CA PHE A 256 -9.87 8.01 -6.72
C PHE A 256 -8.36 8.28 -6.67
N GLY A 257 -7.96 9.56 -6.58
CA GLY A 257 -6.55 9.98 -6.49
C GLY A 257 -5.72 9.50 -7.67
N ALA A 258 -4.59 8.87 -7.39
CA ALA A 258 -3.68 8.31 -8.39
C ALA A 258 -4.02 6.86 -8.81
N ARG A 259 -5.14 6.29 -8.34
CA ARG A 259 -5.51 4.90 -8.68
C ARG A 259 -5.67 4.66 -10.18
N PRO A 260 -6.27 5.60 -10.97
CA PRO A 260 -6.39 5.42 -12.41
C PRO A 260 -5.05 5.39 -13.15
N LEU A 261 -4.02 6.04 -12.60
CA LEU A 261 -2.71 6.17 -13.24
C LEU A 261 -2.06 4.81 -13.57
N LYS A 262 -2.16 3.85 -12.66
CA LYS A 262 -1.57 2.52 -12.87
C LYS A 262 -2.22 1.79 -14.06
N ARG A 263 -3.53 1.88 -14.17
CA ARG A 263 -4.28 1.28 -15.28
C ARG A 263 -3.97 2.00 -16.59
N LEU A 264 -3.96 3.33 -16.56
CA LEU A 264 -3.60 4.14 -17.72
C LEU A 264 -2.21 3.81 -18.26
N LEU A 265 -1.20 3.68 -17.38
CA LEU A 265 0.15 3.26 -17.78
C LEU A 265 0.18 1.83 -18.32
N GLN A 266 -0.64 0.93 -17.78
CA GLN A 266 -0.76 -0.42 -18.33
C GLN A 266 -1.31 -0.38 -19.76
N ASP A 267 -2.41 0.34 -19.97
CA ASP A 267 -3.15 0.33 -21.23
C ASP A 267 -2.43 1.15 -22.32
N GLU A 268 -1.90 2.33 -21.99
CA GLU A 268 -1.34 3.26 -22.98
C GLU A 268 0.20 3.23 -23.10
N VAL A 269 0.89 2.58 -22.17
CA VAL A 269 2.37 2.49 -22.21
C VAL A 269 2.83 1.04 -22.30
N LEU A 270 2.47 0.20 -21.32
CA LEU A 270 3.03 -1.16 -21.25
C LEU A 270 2.47 -2.09 -22.33
N ASN A 271 1.17 -2.04 -22.63
CA ASN A 271 0.59 -2.88 -23.66
C ASN A 271 1.17 -2.53 -25.05
N PRO A 272 1.14 -1.28 -25.53
CA PRO A 272 1.75 -0.94 -26.81
C PRO A 272 3.26 -1.23 -26.87
N LEU A 273 3.97 -0.98 -25.77
CA LEU A 273 5.40 -1.29 -25.70
C LEU A 273 5.68 -2.78 -25.81
N SER A 274 4.81 -3.62 -25.21
CA SER A 274 4.95 -5.08 -25.31
C SER A 274 4.77 -5.60 -26.74
N GLU A 275 3.83 -5.03 -27.48
CA GLU A 275 3.62 -5.35 -28.92
C GLU A 275 4.87 -5.00 -29.74
N VAL A 276 5.40 -3.79 -29.54
CA VAL A 276 6.63 -3.36 -30.22
C VAL A 276 7.81 -4.29 -29.92
N ILE A 277 7.98 -4.67 -28.66
CA ILE A 277 9.07 -5.58 -28.25
C ILE A 277 8.91 -6.98 -28.86
N LEU A 278 7.69 -7.49 -28.94
CA LEU A 278 7.42 -8.81 -29.53
C LEU A 278 7.60 -8.81 -31.06
N ASP A 279 7.24 -7.73 -31.74
CA ASP A 279 7.34 -7.62 -33.20
C ASP A 279 8.79 -7.40 -33.66
N ILE A 280 9.57 -6.59 -32.97
CA ILE A 280 10.93 -6.18 -33.40
C ILE A 280 12.01 -7.04 -32.73
N GLY A 281 11.69 -7.72 -31.63
CA GLY A 281 12.66 -8.44 -30.81
C GLY A 281 13.40 -7.53 -29.81
N GLU A 282 14.33 -8.12 -29.04
CA GLU A 282 15.04 -7.43 -27.95
C GLU A 282 16.19 -6.51 -28.46
N ASN A 283 16.51 -6.53 -29.77
CA ASN A 283 17.61 -5.73 -30.35
C ASN A 283 17.10 -4.39 -30.88
N ILE A 284 16.50 -3.58 -30.04
CA ILE A 284 16.10 -2.22 -30.39
C ILE A 284 17.26 -1.28 -30.07
N GLU A 285 18.07 -0.95 -31.09
CA GLU A 285 19.22 -0.02 -30.90
C GLU A 285 18.81 1.41 -30.64
N ASP A 286 17.61 1.82 -31.04
CA ASP A 286 17.11 3.19 -30.91
C ASP A 286 16.20 3.38 -29.69
N LYS A 287 16.23 4.59 -29.11
CA LYS A 287 15.31 5.00 -28.05
C LYS A 287 13.88 5.10 -28.59
N LEU A 288 12.94 4.41 -27.94
CA LEU A 288 11.50 4.51 -28.22
C LEU A 288 10.92 5.75 -27.54
N ILE A 289 10.28 6.65 -28.27
CA ILE A 289 9.72 7.89 -27.74
C ILE A 289 8.20 7.82 -27.75
N PHE A 290 7.61 7.96 -26.57
CA PHE A 290 6.18 8.17 -26.45
C PHE A 290 5.85 9.65 -26.70
N SER A 291 4.97 9.91 -27.66
CA SER A 291 4.44 11.23 -27.97
C SER A 291 2.91 11.20 -27.98
N LYS A 292 2.26 12.36 -27.99
CA LYS A 292 0.80 12.48 -28.06
C LYS A 292 0.37 12.91 -29.44
N ASP A 293 -0.59 12.21 -30.03
CA ASP A 293 -1.35 12.64 -31.19
C ASP A 293 -2.80 12.99 -30.82
N LYS A 294 -3.64 13.25 -31.83
CA LYS A 294 -5.07 13.56 -31.62
C LYS A 294 -5.88 12.41 -31.02
N TYR A 295 -5.40 11.17 -31.08
CA TYR A 295 -6.12 9.98 -30.62
C TYR A 295 -5.61 9.44 -29.27
N GLY A 296 -4.38 9.75 -28.86
CA GLY A 296 -3.79 9.25 -27.61
C GLY A 296 -2.26 9.22 -27.64
N LEU A 297 -1.66 8.28 -26.92
CA LEU A 297 -0.22 8.06 -26.99
C LEU A 297 0.16 7.23 -28.22
N VAL A 298 1.28 7.58 -28.81
CA VAL A 298 1.90 6.85 -29.91
C VAL A 298 3.37 6.63 -29.61
N ILE A 299 3.91 5.48 -30.05
CA ILE A 299 5.32 5.17 -29.95
C ILE A 299 5.97 5.44 -31.31
N ALA A 300 7.06 6.18 -31.30
CA ALA A 300 7.86 6.44 -32.48
C ALA A 300 9.35 6.23 -32.20
N ASN A 301 10.07 5.74 -33.18
CA ASN A 301 11.52 5.82 -33.24
C ASN A 301 11.92 6.31 -34.65
N LYS A 302 13.21 6.56 -34.88
CA LYS A 302 13.73 7.05 -36.17
C LYS A 302 13.36 6.11 -37.36
N ASN A 303 13.16 4.82 -37.11
CA ASN A 303 12.89 3.78 -38.11
C ASN A 303 11.47 3.18 -38.03
N LEU A 304 10.71 3.45 -36.98
CA LEU A 304 9.36 2.94 -36.78
C LEU A 304 8.33 3.96 -37.28
N ARG A 305 7.57 3.53 -38.28
CA ARG A 305 6.28 4.18 -38.58
C ARG A 305 5.43 4.06 -37.35
N VAL A 306 4.75 5.18 -37.00
CA VAL A 306 3.83 5.29 -35.87
C VAL A 306 2.98 4.03 -35.73
N LEU A 307 3.24 3.24 -34.68
CA LEU A 307 2.39 2.11 -34.33
C LEU A 307 1.22 2.66 -33.52
N ARG A 308 0.03 2.55 -34.07
CA ARG A 308 -1.22 2.85 -33.37
C ARG A 308 -1.71 1.55 -32.73
N SER A 309 -1.97 1.61 -31.42
CA SER A 309 -2.79 0.62 -30.73
C SER A 309 -4.25 0.78 -31.13
#